data_307b82e92d1ed7da4f8bebdddc897410
#
_entry.id   307b82e92d1ed7da4f8bebdddc897410
#
_cell.length_a   1.000
_cell.length_b   1.000
_cell.length_c   1.000
_cell.angle_alpha   90.00
_cell.angle_beta   90.00
_cell.angle_gamma   90.00
#
_symmetry.space_group_name_H-M   'P 1'
#
loop_
_entity.id
_entity.type
_entity.pdbx_description
1 polymer ?
#
loop_
_entity_poly.entity_id
_entity_poly.type
_entity_poly.pdbx_seq_one_letter_code
_entity_poly.pdbx_strand_id
1 'polypeptide(L)'
;LFESILYEGTMIIAQVHESIVHLNDDFELVLGDKELHFILMAVLGMLLFFMVHFVFKRLAKWSITAISFIYVFTVMTVIGLAIEIGQKITGTGEMDFQDVVAGLYGVLAFFAVYTVYRLIVMLAQYLIRRGKKADG
;
A
#
# COMPACT_ATOMS: atom_id res chain seq x y z
N LEU A 1 -10.91 -16.57 -2.69
CA LEU A 1 -9.66 -16.07 -3.28
C LEU A 1 -8.88 -15.20 -2.30
N PHE A 2 -9.51 -14.19 -1.67
CA PHE A 2 -8.86 -13.28 -0.72
C PHE A 2 -8.44 -13.97 0.58
N GLU A 3 -9.30 -14.81 1.15
CA GLU A 3 -8.98 -15.64 2.33
C GLU A 3 -7.83 -16.62 2.04
N SER A 4 -7.78 -17.17 0.83
CA SER A 4 -6.69 -18.05 0.40
C SER A 4 -5.36 -17.28 0.33
N ILE A 5 -5.36 -16.06 -0.20
CA ILE A 5 -4.15 -15.22 -0.27
C ILE A 5 -3.66 -14.81 1.12
N LEU A 6 -4.59 -14.46 2.03
CA LEU A 6 -4.26 -14.16 3.42
C LEU A 6 -3.67 -15.37 4.14
N TYR A 7 -4.30 -16.55 3.96
CA TYR A 7 -3.82 -17.79 4.57
C TYR A 7 -2.42 -18.15 4.07
N GLU A 8 -2.19 -18.12 2.77
CA GLU A 8 -0.86 -18.34 2.18
C GLU A 8 0.16 -17.31 2.68
N GLY A 9 -0.22 -16.04 2.76
CA GLY A 9 0.62 -14.97 3.31
C GLY A 9 1.01 -15.22 4.77
N THR A 10 0.07 -15.62 5.62
CA THR A 10 0.35 -15.94 7.02
C THR A 10 1.22 -17.18 7.18
N MET A 11 1.05 -18.18 6.32
CA MET A 11 1.88 -19.39 6.33
C MET A 11 3.33 -19.06 5.92
N ILE A 12 3.53 -18.24 4.91
CA ILE A 12 4.87 -17.79 4.50
C ILE A 12 5.56 -17.02 5.64
N ILE A 13 4.84 -16.10 6.29
CA ILE A 13 5.37 -15.33 7.43
C ILE A 13 5.75 -16.27 8.58
N ALA A 14 4.90 -17.25 8.90
CA ALA A 14 5.17 -18.23 9.94
C ALA A 14 6.41 -19.09 9.61
N GLN A 15 6.55 -19.56 8.36
CA GLN A 15 7.71 -20.33 7.91
C GLN A 15 9.01 -19.53 7.95
N VAL A 16 8.96 -18.25 7.54
CA VAL A 16 10.12 -17.35 7.61
C VAL A 16 10.52 -17.12 9.08
N HIS A 17 9.56 -16.87 9.96
CA HIS A 17 9.82 -16.70 11.38
C HIS A 17 10.46 -17.97 11.99
N GLU A 18 9.89 -19.14 11.72
CA GLU A 18 10.41 -20.41 12.23
C GLU A 18 11.83 -20.72 11.69
N SER A 19 12.07 -20.42 10.41
CA SER A 19 13.40 -20.56 9.80
C SER A 19 14.44 -19.66 10.46
N ILE A 20 14.06 -18.43 10.84
CA ILE A 20 14.95 -17.49 11.53
C ILE A 20 15.23 -17.93 12.96
N VAL A 21 14.23 -18.46 13.67
CA VAL A 21 14.42 -19.03 15.02
C VAL A 21 15.40 -20.21 14.95
N HIS A 22 15.22 -21.13 14.00
CA HIS A 22 16.17 -22.26 13.79
C HIS A 22 17.58 -21.80 13.48
N LEU A 23 17.74 -20.76 12.62
CA LEU A 23 19.07 -20.18 12.35
C LEU A 23 19.69 -19.58 13.61
N ASN A 24 18.89 -18.96 14.48
CA ASN A 24 19.39 -18.42 15.75
C ASN A 24 19.92 -19.55 16.67
N ASP A 25 19.23 -20.69 16.72
CA ASP A 25 19.61 -21.86 17.51
C ASP A 25 20.86 -22.54 16.91
N ASP A 26 20.93 -22.67 15.59
CA ASP A 26 22.04 -23.32 14.87
C ASP A 26 23.35 -22.53 14.96
N PHE A 27 23.27 -21.20 15.04
CA PHE A 27 24.44 -20.32 15.15
C PHE A 27 24.83 -19.97 16.59
N GLU A 28 24.18 -20.58 17.61
CA GLU A 28 24.39 -20.24 19.04
C GLU A 28 24.29 -18.72 19.31
N LEU A 29 23.53 -18.00 18.51
CA LEU A 29 23.27 -16.60 18.71
C LEU A 29 22.31 -16.47 19.91
N VAL A 30 22.82 -16.04 21.05
CA VAL A 30 22.03 -15.79 22.28
C VAL A 30 21.25 -14.48 22.11
N LEU A 31 20.42 -14.41 21.08
CA LEU A 31 19.53 -13.28 20.87
C LEU A 31 18.18 -13.57 21.52
N GLY A 32 17.72 -12.66 22.36
CA GLY A 32 16.37 -12.73 22.91
C GLY A 32 15.32 -12.49 21.82
N ASP A 33 14.09 -12.91 22.10
CA ASP A 33 12.95 -12.75 21.16
C ASP A 33 12.78 -11.29 20.67
N LYS A 34 13.00 -10.31 21.54
CA LYS A 34 12.90 -8.89 21.21
C LYS A 34 14.02 -8.41 20.26
N GLU A 35 15.22 -8.89 20.46
CA GLU A 35 16.37 -8.56 19.59
C GLU A 35 16.19 -9.19 18.21
N LEU A 36 15.68 -10.42 18.16
CA LEU A 36 15.37 -11.11 16.92
C LEU A 36 14.28 -10.36 16.13
N HIS A 37 13.20 -9.94 16.79
CA HIS A 37 12.16 -9.11 16.19
C HIS A 37 12.70 -7.78 15.70
N PHE A 38 13.56 -7.11 16.48
CA PHE A 38 14.18 -5.85 16.10
C PHE A 38 15.01 -6.00 14.82
N ILE A 39 15.87 -7.00 14.75
CA ILE A 39 16.71 -7.25 13.56
C ILE A 39 15.84 -7.59 12.35
N LEU A 40 14.86 -8.49 12.51
CA LEU A 40 13.95 -8.88 11.45
C LEU A 40 13.19 -7.68 10.88
N MET A 41 12.60 -6.86 11.75
CA MET A 41 11.86 -5.68 11.32
C MET A 41 12.76 -4.62 10.69
N ALA A 42 13.99 -4.46 11.19
CA ALA A 42 14.98 -3.55 10.61
C ALA A 42 15.35 -4.00 9.17
N VAL A 43 15.67 -5.27 8.98
CA VAL A 43 16.04 -5.81 7.67
C VAL A 43 14.87 -5.73 6.69
N LEU A 44 13.68 -6.18 7.08
CA LEU A 44 12.49 -6.09 6.25
C LEU A 44 12.14 -4.64 5.91
N GLY A 45 12.21 -3.75 6.90
CA GLY A 45 11.95 -2.32 6.70
C GLY A 45 12.91 -1.69 5.70
N MET A 46 14.20 -2.02 5.78
CA MET A 46 15.20 -1.51 4.84
C MET A 46 15.02 -2.07 3.43
N LEU A 47 14.72 -3.35 3.28
CA LEU A 47 14.41 -3.94 1.97
C LEU A 47 13.19 -3.29 1.34
N LEU A 48 12.12 -3.12 2.12
CA LEU A 48 10.90 -2.46 1.67
C LEU A 48 11.17 -0.99 1.29
N PHE A 49 11.96 -0.28 2.12
CA PHE A 49 12.36 1.10 1.84
C PHE A 49 13.07 1.23 0.50
N PHE A 50 14.08 0.41 0.22
CA PHE A 50 14.82 0.47 -1.05
C PHE A 50 13.92 0.14 -2.24
N MET A 51 13.06 -0.86 -2.11
CA MET A 51 12.10 -1.22 -3.16
C MET A 51 11.14 -0.06 -3.47
N VAL A 52 10.52 0.50 -2.43
CA VAL A 52 9.58 1.62 -2.56
C VAL A 52 10.28 2.86 -3.08
N HIS A 53 11.48 3.17 -2.56
CA HIS A 53 12.29 4.30 -3.01
C HIS A 53 12.62 4.21 -4.51
N PHE A 54 13.03 3.04 -4.98
CA PHE A 54 13.32 2.82 -6.39
C PHE A 54 12.08 3.04 -7.27
N VAL A 55 10.94 2.46 -6.87
CA VAL A 55 9.66 2.60 -7.59
C VAL A 55 9.22 4.07 -7.59
N PHE A 56 9.21 4.72 -6.43
CA PHE A 56 8.76 6.12 -6.31
C PHE A 56 9.68 7.09 -7.04
N LYS A 57 10.99 6.86 -7.04
CA LYS A 57 11.95 7.65 -7.81
C LYS A 57 11.68 7.54 -9.32
N ARG A 58 11.26 6.37 -9.81
CA ARG A 58 10.82 6.19 -11.19
C ARG A 58 9.49 6.90 -11.46
N LEU A 59 8.50 6.69 -10.61
CA LEU A 59 7.17 7.31 -10.73
C LEU A 59 7.23 8.83 -10.64
N ALA A 60 8.07 9.40 -9.78
CA ALA A 60 8.22 10.84 -9.61
C ALA A 60 8.62 11.56 -10.90
N LYS A 61 9.34 10.88 -11.79
CA LYS A 61 9.72 11.42 -13.11
C LYS A 61 8.52 11.52 -14.07
N TRP A 62 7.46 10.71 -13.84
CA TRP A 62 6.32 10.60 -14.73
C TRP A 62 5.08 11.28 -14.17
N SER A 63 4.77 11.09 -12.90
CA SER A 63 3.55 11.63 -12.29
C SER A 63 3.60 11.65 -10.77
N ILE A 64 3.64 12.84 -10.19
CA ILE A 64 3.46 13.03 -8.74
C ILE A 64 2.06 12.57 -8.30
N THR A 65 1.07 12.69 -9.18
CA THR A 65 -0.31 12.25 -8.91
C THR A 65 -0.38 10.74 -8.67
N ALA A 66 0.40 9.94 -9.41
CA ALA A 66 0.46 8.50 -9.20
C ALA A 66 1.02 8.13 -7.83
N ILE A 67 2.06 8.83 -7.37
CA ILE A 67 2.63 8.62 -6.04
C ILE A 67 1.61 8.98 -4.96
N SER A 68 0.96 10.15 -5.10
CA SER A 68 -0.07 10.61 -4.16
C SER A 68 -1.22 9.61 -4.08
N PHE A 69 -1.64 9.06 -5.22
CA PHE A 69 -2.67 8.03 -5.26
C PHE A 69 -2.25 6.76 -4.50
N ILE A 70 -1.05 6.23 -4.78
CA ILE A 70 -0.56 5.02 -4.10
C ILE A 70 -0.50 5.25 -2.59
N TYR A 71 0.01 6.41 -2.15
CA TYR A 71 0.09 6.75 -0.73
C TYR A 71 -1.30 6.81 -0.09
N VAL A 72 -2.23 7.56 -0.69
CA VAL A 72 -3.61 7.68 -0.17
C VAL A 72 -4.31 6.33 -0.16
N PHE A 73 -4.17 5.53 -1.22
CA PHE A 73 -4.76 4.20 -1.30
C PHE A 73 -4.24 3.28 -0.19
N THR A 74 -2.93 3.31 0.08
CA THR A 74 -2.32 2.54 1.18
C THR A 74 -2.84 3.00 2.53
N VAL A 75 -2.88 4.32 2.78
CA VAL A 75 -3.40 4.88 4.04
C VAL A 75 -4.87 4.51 4.24
N MET A 76 -5.70 4.61 3.19
CA MET A 76 -7.11 4.24 3.27
C MET A 76 -7.32 2.74 3.52
N THR A 77 -6.43 1.89 2.98
CA THR A 77 -6.45 0.46 3.30
C THR A 77 -6.17 0.22 4.79
N VAL A 78 -5.15 0.88 5.35
CA VAL A 78 -4.82 0.76 6.79
C VAL A 78 -5.97 1.27 7.65
N ILE A 79 -6.57 2.41 7.30
CA ILE A 79 -7.73 2.97 8.03
C ILE A 79 -8.92 2.02 7.97
N GLY A 80 -9.25 1.48 6.79
CA GLY A 80 -10.34 0.51 6.62
C GLY A 80 -10.13 -0.72 7.50
N LEU A 81 -8.94 -1.32 7.48
CA LEU A 81 -8.61 -2.45 8.35
C LEU A 81 -8.69 -2.08 9.84
N ALA A 82 -8.24 -0.88 10.22
CA ALA A 82 -8.31 -0.42 11.61
C ALA A 82 -9.76 -0.26 12.10
N ILE A 83 -10.65 0.22 11.23
CA ILE A 83 -12.08 0.32 11.52
C ILE A 83 -12.67 -1.07 11.78
N GLU A 84 -12.44 -2.03 10.87
CA GLU A 84 -12.94 -3.40 11.00
C GLU A 84 -12.44 -4.10 12.27
N ILE A 85 -11.14 -3.98 12.55
CA ILE A 85 -10.55 -4.50 13.81
C ILE A 85 -11.16 -3.80 15.01
N GLY A 86 -11.36 -2.48 14.95
CA GLY A 86 -11.99 -1.70 15.99
C GLY A 86 -13.42 -2.15 16.28
N GLN A 87 -14.23 -2.39 15.26
CA GLN A 87 -15.60 -2.89 15.40
C GLN A 87 -15.63 -4.26 16.08
N LYS A 88 -14.72 -5.15 15.72
CA LYS A 88 -14.59 -6.47 16.34
C LYS A 88 -14.21 -6.36 17.83
N ILE A 89 -13.26 -5.48 18.18
CA ILE A 89 -12.80 -5.31 19.57
C ILE A 89 -13.88 -4.67 20.45
N THR A 90 -14.60 -3.68 19.92
CA THR A 90 -15.64 -2.94 20.66
C THR A 90 -17.00 -3.63 20.68
N GLY A 91 -17.18 -4.70 19.88
CA GLY A 91 -18.46 -5.37 19.73
C GLY A 91 -19.55 -4.53 19.04
N THR A 92 -19.16 -3.47 18.33
CA THR A 92 -20.08 -2.57 17.63
C THR A 92 -20.46 -3.07 16.22
N GLY A 93 -19.79 -4.12 15.73
CA GLY A 93 -20.06 -4.74 14.45
C GLY A 93 -19.28 -6.04 14.27
N GLU A 94 -19.58 -6.76 13.19
CA GLU A 94 -18.80 -7.91 12.75
C GLU A 94 -17.71 -7.45 11.79
N MET A 95 -16.50 -8.02 11.93
CA MET A 95 -15.39 -7.76 11.03
C MET A 95 -15.72 -8.32 9.65
N ASP A 96 -15.92 -7.47 8.67
CA ASP A 96 -16.16 -7.85 7.28
C ASP A 96 -15.15 -7.22 6.32
N PHE A 97 -14.27 -8.03 5.77
CA PHE A 97 -13.32 -7.57 4.75
C PHE A 97 -13.97 -7.03 3.47
N GLN A 98 -15.23 -7.37 3.20
CA GLN A 98 -15.95 -6.85 2.04
C GLN A 98 -16.20 -5.34 2.19
N ASP A 99 -16.37 -4.86 3.42
CA ASP A 99 -16.54 -3.43 3.69
C ASP A 99 -15.25 -2.65 3.39
N VAL A 100 -14.09 -3.21 3.75
CA VAL A 100 -12.79 -2.64 3.35
C VAL A 100 -12.65 -2.59 1.82
N VAL A 101 -12.97 -3.69 1.15
CA VAL A 101 -12.91 -3.78 -0.31
C VAL A 101 -13.87 -2.79 -0.97
N ALA A 102 -15.10 -2.69 -0.48
CA ALA A 102 -16.08 -1.72 -0.97
C ALA A 102 -15.59 -0.28 -0.79
N GLY A 103 -15.02 0.05 0.36
CA GLY A 103 -14.39 1.35 0.61
C GLY A 103 -13.26 1.67 -0.36
N LEU A 104 -12.39 0.69 -0.67
CA LEU A 104 -11.31 0.86 -1.63
C LEU A 104 -11.83 1.04 -3.07
N TYR A 105 -12.91 0.37 -3.46
CA TYR A 105 -13.58 0.65 -4.74
C TYR A 105 -14.10 2.09 -4.80
N GLY A 106 -14.59 2.64 -3.68
CA GLY A 106 -14.96 4.05 -3.59
C GLY A 106 -13.78 4.97 -3.88
N VAL A 107 -12.63 4.73 -3.27
CA VAL A 107 -11.39 5.49 -3.53
C VAL A 107 -10.98 5.42 -5.00
N LEU A 108 -11.02 4.22 -5.61
CA LEU A 108 -10.71 4.03 -7.03
C LEU A 108 -11.69 4.78 -7.94
N ALA A 109 -12.98 4.73 -7.67
CA ALA A 109 -14.01 5.41 -8.45
C ALA A 109 -13.82 6.93 -8.44
N PHE A 110 -13.62 7.53 -7.26
CA PHE A 110 -13.37 8.97 -7.15
C PHE A 110 -12.04 9.38 -7.79
N PHE A 111 -11.02 8.57 -7.69
CA PHE A 111 -9.75 8.83 -8.37
C PHE A 111 -9.89 8.76 -9.91
N ALA A 112 -10.68 7.82 -10.43
CA ALA A 112 -10.99 7.75 -11.84
C ALA A 112 -11.70 9.02 -12.34
N VAL A 113 -12.70 9.50 -11.59
CA VAL A 113 -13.40 10.78 -11.89
C VAL A 113 -12.42 11.96 -11.87
N TYR A 114 -11.55 12.03 -10.86
CA TYR A 114 -10.50 13.06 -10.81
C TYR A 114 -9.57 13.00 -12.02
N THR A 115 -9.16 11.81 -12.43
CA THR A 115 -8.25 11.61 -13.57
C THR A 115 -8.91 12.07 -14.87
N VAL A 116 -10.18 11.70 -15.10
CA VAL A 116 -10.97 12.14 -16.25
C VAL A 116 -11.11 13.66 -16.27
N TYR A 117 -11.45 14.28 -15.14
CA TYR A 117 -11.51 15.74 -15.01
C TYR A 117 -10.17 16.40 -15.40
N ARG A 118 -9.05 15.89 -14.89
CA ARG A 118 -7.72 16.39 -15.21
C ARG A 118 -7.39 16.27 -16.70
N LEU A 119 -7.76 15.17 -17.33
CA LEU A 119 -7.56 14.98 -18.76
C LEU A 119 -8.37 15.97 -19.59
N ILE A 120 -9.63 16.22 -19.24
CA ILE A 120 -10.49 17.21 -19.90
C ILE A 120 -9.88 18.60 -19.78
N VAL A 121 -9.45 19.01 -18.59
CA VAL A 121 -8.83 20.32 -18.35
C VAL A 121 -7.53 20.46 -19.18
N MET A 122 -6.69 19.45 -19.20
CA MET A 122 -5.45 19.46 -19.98
C MET A 122 -5.73 19.57 -21.50
N LEU A 123 -6.74 18.84 -21.98
CA LEU A 123 -7.13 18.88 -23.38
C LEU A 123 -7.68 20.26 -23.76
N ALA A 124 -8.55 20.83 -22.94
CA ALA A 124 -9.09 22.17 -23.14
C ALA A 124 -7.97 23.23 -23.20
N GLN A 125 -7.04 23.18 -22.26
CA GLN A 125 -5.88 24.09 -22.26
C GLN A 125 -4.99 23.92 -23.49
N TYR A 126 -4.79 22.69 -23.94
CA TYR A 126 -4.03 22.40 -25.15
C TYR A 126 -4.69 23.00 -26.39
N LEU A 127 -5.99 22.81 -26.55
CA LEU A 127 -6.76 23.34 -27.67
C LEU A 127 -6.76 24.88 -27.70
N ILE A 128 -6.93 25.53 -26.56
CA ILE A 128 -6.89 26.99 -26.43
C ILE A 128 -5.52 27.55 -26.84
N ARG A 129 -4.44 26.89 -26.38
CA ARG A 129 -3.07 27.30 -26.72
C ARG A 129 -2.77 27.14 -28.21
N ARG A 130 -3.32 26.08 -28.83
CA ARG A 130 -3.14 25.82 -30.25
C ARG A 130 -3.91 26.83 -31.11
N GLY A 131 -5.14 27.19 -30.71
CA GLY A 131 -5.93 28.24 -31.40
C GLY A 131 -5.20 29.60 -31.40
N LYS A 132 -4.67 30.02 -30.25
CA LYS A 132 -3.92 31.28 -30.13
C LYS A 132 -2.64 31.34 -30.99
N LYS A 133 -2.03 30.19 -31.34
CA LYS A 133 -0.87 30.12 -32.22
C LYS A 133 -1.23 30.16 -33.71
N ALA A 134 -2.47 29.86 -34.05
CA ALA A 134 -2.93 29.87 -35.45
C ALA A 134 -3.41 31.25 -35.89
N ASP A 135 -3.80 32.13 -34.92
CA ASP A 135 -4.34 33.46 -35.20
C ASP A 135 -3.29 34.61 -35.11
N GLY A 136 -2.01 34.27 -34.83
CA GLY A 136 -0.90 35.25 -34.77
C GLY A 136 0.26 34.89 -35.70
#